data_3b2153f399bac9ccae5f15fc5bd61820
#
_entry.id   3b2153f399bac9ccae5f15fc5bd61820
#
_cell.length_a   1.000
_cell.length_b   1.000
_cell.length_c   1.000
_cell.angle_alpha   90.00
_cell.angle_beta   90.00
_cell.angle_gamma   90.00
#
_symmetry.space_group_name_H-M   'P 1'
#
loop_
_entity.id
_entity.type
_entity.pdbx_description
1 polymer ?
#
loop_
_entity_poly.entity_id
_entity_poly.type
_entity_poly.pdbx_seq_one_letter_code
_entity_poly.pdbx_strand_id
1 'polypeptide(L)'
;MTEGISSSNYLLGSTEAEHQRLIRQAIRLAPVTERFFRDAGIGPGQRVLDLGSGVGNVAMLVAQLVGPSGEVVGIERDTRLITRARARAAEAGMRNVTFTQSDVAQFSNDKHFDAAVGRYILQFLPDPVAVLRSVAAKVRTGGAIAFQEGSWAPFVLLSRHLRLWSASVALLHEAGIRSGVNLEMGLALYKVFQEAGLPATRMRLEMELGHESDFTRWVSDALKSVFPQIQKLNLSHQALGDLDTLQERLQSEVASSNSVVPWIGLVAAWCRKPSH
;
A
#
# COMPACT_ATOMS: atom_id res chain seq x y z
N MET A 1 3.02 -17.90 -25.24
CA MET A 1 3.32 -16.47 -25.43
C MET A 1 2.49 -15.73 -24.39
N THR A 2 3.09 -15.44 -23.24
CA THR A 2 2.48 -14.67 -22.16
C THR A 2 2.73 -13.19 -22.46
N GLU A 3 1.70 -12.50 -22.90
CA GLU A 3 1.76 -11.04 -23.04
C GLU A 3 2.06 -10.44 -21.64
N GLY A 4 3.23 -9.84 -21.51
CA GLY A 4 3.60 -9.10 -20.31
C GLY A 4 2.60 -7.98 -20.08
N ILE A 5 2.10 -7.88 -18.84
CA ILE A 5 1.21 -6.80 -18.41
C ILE A 5 1.96 -5.49 -18.70
N SER A 6 1.51 -4.77 -19.72
CA SER A 6 2.03 -3.48 -20.13
C SER A 6 1.99 -2.52 -18.94
N SER A 7 3.00 -1.66 -18.81
CA SER A 7 3.11 -0.57 -17.83
C SER A 7 1.92 0.42 -17.83
N SER A 8 0.99 0.27 -18.76
CA SER A 8 -0.23 1.06 -18.90
C SER A 8 -1.38 0.68 -17.95
N ASN A 9 -1.24 -0.37 -17.14
CA ASN A 9 -2.34 -0.91 -16.31
C ASN A 9 -2.20 -0.61 -14.79
N TYR A 10 -1.29 0.27 -14.39
CA TYR A 10 -1.28 0.71 -12.98
C TYR A 10 -2.47 1.64 -12.72
N LEU A 11 -3.39 1.21 -11.85
CA LEU A 11 -4.66 1.90 -11.56
C LEU A 11 -4.48 3.38 -11.19
N LEU A 12 -3.43 3.69 -10.46
CA LEU A 12 -3.23 5.00 -9.83
C LEU A 12 -2.36 5.98 -10.64
N GLY A 13 -1.88 5.60 -11.84
CA GLY A 13 -1.03 6.49 -12.64
C GLY A 13 0.34 6.80 -12.01
N SER A 14 1.10 7.71 -12.64
CA SER A 14 2.44 8.12 -12.18
C SER A 14 2.66 9.63 -12.36
N THR A 15 1.62 10.42 -12.10
CA THR A 15 1.70 11.89 -12.15
C THR A 15 2.32 12.44 -10.86
N GLU A 16 2.83 13.67 -10.89
CA GLU A 16 3.33 14.34 -9.67
C GLU A 16 2.22 14.49 -8.62
N ALA A 17 0.98 14.74 -9.03
CA ALA A 17 -0.17 14.80 -8.12
C ALA A 17 -0.37 13.46 -7.38
N GLU A 18 -0.23 12.33 -8.09
CA GLU A 18 -0.30 11.00 -7.48
C GLU A 18 0.89 10.75 -6.53
N HIS A 19 2.09 11.14 -6.89
CA HIS A 19 3.25 11.03 -6.00
C HIS A 19 3.01 11.80 -4.69
N GLN A 20 2.48 13.03 -4.77
CA GLN A 20 2.15 13.83 -3.59
C GLN A 20 1.02 13.19 -2.76
N ARG A 21 0.01 12.62 -3.40
CA ARG A 21 -1.04 11.86 -2.72
C ARG A 21 -0.47 10.67 -1.94
N LEU A 22 0.41 9.87 -2.58
CA LEU A 22 1.07 8.73 -1.94
C LEU A 22 1.95 9.16 -0.75
N ILE A 23 2.60 10.31 -0.83
CA ILE A 23 3.41 10.85 0.28
C ILE A 23 2.49 11.26 1.44
N ARG A 24 1.40 12.01 1.18
CA ARG A 24 0.44 12.38 2.24
C ARG A 24 -0.17 11.15 2.92
N GLN A 25 -0.59 10.16 2.13
CA GLN A 25 -1.08 8.88 2.64
C GLN A 25 -0.05 8.20 3.53
N ALA A 26 1.22 8.18 3.10
CA ALA A 26 2.29 7.53 3.85
C ALA A 26 2.59 8.23 5.18
N ILE A 27 2.56 9.55 5.22
CA ILE A 27 2.73 10.32 6.47
C ILE A 27 1.64 9.95 7.47
N ARG A 28 0.38 9.89 7.04
CA ARG A 28 -0.74 9.48 7.89
C ARG A 28 -0.58 8.06 8.42
N LEU A 29 -0.23 7.13 7.55
CA LEU A 29 -0.11 5.72 7.91
C LEU A 29 1.20 5.36 8.62
N ALA A 30 2.18 6.26 8.68
CA ALA A 30 3.49 5.98 9.24
C ALA A 30 3.42 5.47 10.70
N PRO A 31 2.66 6.07 11.63
CA PRO A 31 2.63 5.61 13.02
C PRO A 31 2.09 4.17 13.16
N VAL A 32 1.05 3.84 12.39
CA VAL A 32 0.45 2.48 12.39
C VAL A 32 1.42 1.47 11.79
N THR A 33 2.05 1.83 10.66
CA THR A 33 3.00 0.96 9.95
C THR A 33 4.29 0.76 10.77
N GLU A 34 4.80 1.80 11.43
CA GLU A 34 5.97 1.71 12.31
C GLU A 34 5.72 0.75 13.47
N ARG A 35 4.60 0.93 14.19
CA ARG A 35 4.20 0.02 15.29
C ARG A 35 4.11 -1.42 14.81
N PHE A 36 3.46 -1.63 13.66
CA PHE A 36 3.36 -2.96 13.05
C PHE A 36 4.73 -3.59 12.77
N PHE A 37 5.67 -2.86 12.14
CA PHE A 37 6.99 -3.40 11.84
C PHE A 37 7.80 -3.71 13.10
N ARG A 38 7.69 -2.88 14.15
CA ARG A 38 8.29 -3.17 15.47
C ARG A 38 7.70 -4.44 16.08
N ASP A 39 6.38 -4.64 16.03
CA ASP A 39 5.72 -5.85 16.52
C ASP A 39 6.12 -7.10 15.71
N ALA A 40 6.41 -6.95 14.42
CA ALA A 40 6.98 -7.99 13.58
C ALA A 40 8.46 -8.27 13.90
N GLY A 41 9.08 -7.47 14.77
CA GLY A 41 10.47 -7.59 15.21
C GLY A 41 11.46 -7.06 14.18
N ILE A 42 11.08 -6.03 13.43
CA ILE A 42 11.99 -5.27 12.57
C ILE A 42 12.65 -4.19 13.44
N GLY A 43 13.98 -4.12 13.41
CA GLY A 43 14.73 -3.22 14.28
C GLY A 43 16.20 -3.06 13.90
N PRO A 44 16.99 -2.43 14.77
CA PRO A 44 18.35 -1.99 14.47
C PRO A 44 19.27 -3.06 13.88
N GLY A 45 20.07 -2.66 12.88
CA GLY A 45 21.10 -3.48 12.26
C GLY A 45 20.59 -4.51 11.24
N GLN A 46 19.28 -4.61 11.03
CA GLN A 46 18.71 -5.59 10.11
C GLN A 46 18.85 -5.15 8.65
N ARG A 47 18.96 -6.15 7.78
CA ARG A 47 18.89 -6.01 6.33
C ARG A 47 17.47 -6.38 5.87
N VAL A 48 16.73 -5.42 5.30
CA VAL A 48 15.31 -5.56 5.00
C VAL A 48 15.02 -5.33 3.51
N LEU A 49 14.17 -6.19 2.94
CA LEU A 49 13.63 -6.07 1.59
C LEU A 49 12.25 -5.41 1.64
N ASP A 50 12.07 -4.30 0.91
CA ASP A 50 10.75 -3.65 0.71
C ASP A 50 10.22 -3.93 -0.71
N LEU A 51 9.08 -4.62 -0.80
CA LEU A 51 8.45 -5.00 -2.05
C LEU A 51 7.53 -3.90 -2.57
N GLY A 52 7.71 -3.54 -3.86
CA GLY A 52 6.89 -2.49 -4.48
C GLY A 52 7.09 -1.17 -3.77
N SER A 53 8.35 -0.76 -3.64
CA SER A 53 8.72 0.41 -2.82
C SER A 53 8.11 1.73 -3.28
N GLY A 54 7.58 1.81 -4.52
CA GLY A 54 6.97 3.02 -5.06
C GLY A 54 7.90 4.22 -4.95
N VAL A 55 7.40 5.31 -4.39
CA VAL A 55 8.20 6.52 -4.11
C VAL A 55 9.05 6.43 -2.83
N GLY A 56 9.28 5.23 -2.30
CA GLY A 56 10.19 4.96 -1.20
C GLY A 56 9.60 5.11 0.21
N ASN A 57 8.29 5.26 0.35
CA ASN A 57 7.65 5.57 1.64
C ASN A 57 7.93 4.52 2.73
N VAL A 58 7.73 3.23 2.41
CA VAL A 58 7.96 2.12 3.35
C VAL A 58 9.45 1.90 3.55
N ALA A 59 10.24 1.87 2.46
CA ALA A 59 11.68 1.70 2.54
C ALA A 59 12.36 2.74 3.44
N MET A 60 11.98 4.02 3.32
CA MET A 60 12.53 5.10 4.15
C MET A 60 12.10 4.97 5.62
N LEU A 61 10.85 4.59 5.89
CA LEU A 61 10.39 4.31 7.25
C LEU A 61 11.18 3.16 7.88
N VAL A 62 11.38 2.08 7.15
CA VAL A 62 12.16 0.92 7.61
C VAL A 62 13.63 1.29 7.78
N ALA A 63 14.21 2.13 6.91
CA ALA A 63 15.58 2.61 7.04
C ALA A 63 15.81 3.38 8.35
N GLN A 64 14.81 4.13 8.82
CA GLN A 64 14.86 4.76 10.16
C GLN A 64 14.81 3.72 11.28
N LEU A 65 13.97 2.68 11.14
CA LEU A 65 13.82 1.62 12.15
C LEU A 65 15.09 0.77 12.32
N VAL A 66 15.73 0.43 11.20
CA VAL A 66 16.96 -0.38 11.22
C VAL A 66 18.21 0.43 11.57
N GLY A 67 18.12 1.75 11.47
CA GLY A 67 19.21 2.67 11.83
C GLY A 67 20.44 2.56 10.91
N PRO A 68 21.51 3.31 11.20
CA PRO A 68 22.67 3.45 10.30
C PRO A 68 23.48 2.16 10.11
N SER A 69 23.36 1.18 11.00
CA SER A 69 24.00 -0.14 10.89
C SER A 69 23.17 -1.16 10.10
N GLY A 70 21.91 -0.84 9.78
CA GLY A 70 21.04 -1.68 8.96
C GLY A 70 21.07 -1.26 7.49
N GLU A 71 20.42 -2.05 6.66
CA GLU A 71 20.31 -1.82 5.21
C GLU A 71 18.87 -2.07 4.75
N VAL A 72 18.35 -1.22 3.84
CA VAL A 72 17.08 -1.46 3.18
C VAL A 72 17.27 -1.48 1.67
N VAL A 73 16.70 -2.52 1.04
CA VAL A 73 16.64 -2.64 -0.42
C VAL A 73 15.19 -2.57 -0.84
N GLY A 74 14.79 -1.45 -1.46
CA GLY A 74 13.48 -1.31 -2.09
C GLY A 74 13.51 -1.82 -3.52
N ILE A 75 12.55 -2.66 -3.91
CA ILE A 75 12.39 -3.10 -5.29
C ILE A 75 11.12 -2.53 -5.89
N GLU A 76 11.23 -2.03 -7.11
CA GLU A 76 10.14 -1.40 -7.86
C GLU A 76 10.36 -1.64 -9.36
N ARG A 77 9.31 -1.79 -10.13
CA ARG A 77 9.40 -1.97 -11.59
C ARG A 77 9.40 -0.66 -12.38
N ASP A 78 8.74 0.38 -11.84
CA ASP A 78 8.62 1.69 -12.51
C ASP A 78 9.84 2.57 -12.20
N THR A 79 10.66 2.83 -13.22
CA THR A 79 11.87 3.66 -13.11
C THR A 79 11.59 5.09 -12.66
N ARG A 80 10.41 5.64 -12.97
CA ARG A 80 10.02 7.01 -12.56
C ARG A 80 9.82 7.07 -11.05
N LEU A 81 9.18 6.04 -10.46
CA LEU A 81 9.00 5.92 -9.02
C LEU A 81 10.35 5.73 -8.31
N ILE A 82 11.24 4.91 -8.88
CA ILE A 82 12.61 4.71 -8.35
C ILE A 82 13.39 6.03 -8.36
N THR A 83 13.33 6.79 -9.44
CA THR A 83 14.00 8.09 -9.55
C THR A 83 13.51 9.03 -8.45
N ARG A 84 12.19 9.08 -8.22
CA ARG A 84 11.60 9.88 -7.15
C ARG A 84 12.00 9.38 -5.76
N ALA A 85 12.00 8.06 -5.54
CA ALA A 85 12.42 7.45 -4.28
C ALA A 85 13.88 7.77 -3.93
N ARG A 86 14.78 7.67 -4.90
CA ARG A 86 16.20 8.02 -4.74
C ARG A 86 16.39 9.50 -4.41
N ALA A 87 15.70 10.40 -5.10
CA ALA A 87 15.75 11.83 -4.81
C ALA A 87 15.32 12.12 -3.38
N ARG A 88 14.17 11.57 -2.94
CA ARG A 88 13.66 11.75 -1.58
C ARG A 88 14.59 11.19 -0.51
N ALA A 89 15.19 10.02 -0.73
CA ALA A 89 16.15 9.44 0.21
C ALA A 89 17.42 10.31 0.33
N ALA A 90 17.90 10.84 -0.80
CA ALA A 90 19.04 11.78 -0.82
C ALA A 90 18.72 13.10 -0.10
N GLU A 91 17.54 13.70 -0.37
CA GLU A 91 17.05 14.90 0.32
C GLU A 91 16.94 14.71 1.83
N ALA A 92 16.54 13.50 2.28
CA ALA A 92 16.47 13.12 3.69
C ALA A 92 17.82 12.70 4.29
N GLY A 93 18.92 12.73 3.52
CA GLY A 93 20.26 12.34 3.98
C GLY A 93 20.40 10.84 4.31
N MET A 94 19.51 9.99 3.83
CA MET A 94 19.53 8.55 4.10
C MET A 94 20.58 7.84 3.24
N ARG A 95 21.49 7.10 3.88
CA ARG A 95 22.55 6.34 3.21
C ARG A 95 22.38 4.84 3.29
N ASN A 96 21.44 4.36 4.10
CA ASN A 96 21.18 2.96 4.38
C ASN A 96 19.95 2.41 3.62
N VAL A 97 19.50 3.12 2.59
CA VAL A 97 18.43 2.66 1.70
C VAL A 97 18.85 2.75 0.24
N THR A 98 18.59 1.69 -0.50
CA THR A 98 18.84 1.60 -1.95
C THR A 98 17.58 1.17 -2.67
N PHE A 99 17.46 1.57 -3.96
CA PHE A 99 16.31 1.21 -4.80
C PHE A 99 16.79 0.53 -6.07
N THR A 100 16.23 -0.65 -6.35
CA THR A 100 16.58 -1.49 -7.49
C THR A 100 15.36 -1.67 -8.40
N GLN A 101 15.57 -1.48 -9.71
CA GLN A 101 14.56 -1.84 -10.68
C GLN A 101 14.48 -3.35 -10.81
N SER A 102 13.36 -3.92 -10.42
CA SER A 102 13.10 -5.35 -10.58
C SER A 102 11.60 -5.63 -10.51
N ASP A 103 11.18 -6.66 -11.22
CA ASP A 103 9.91 -7.31 -10.92
C ASP A 103 10.06 -8.12 -9.63
N VAL A 104 9.06 -8.07 -8.75
CA VAL A 104 9.07 -8.79 -7.47
C VAL A 104 9.24 -10.29 -7.63
N ALA A 105 8.70 -10.86 -8.71
CA ALA A 105 8.80 -12.28 -9.01
C ALA A 105 10.20 -12.68 -9.51
N GLN A 106 10.93 -11.75 -10.13
CA GLN A 106 12.23 -12.01 -10.78
C GLN A 106 13.43 -11.54 -9.96
N PHE A 107 13.19 -10.81 -8.87
CA PHE A 107 14.26 -10.29 -8.04
C PHE A 107 15.11 -11.42 -7.45
N SER A 108 16.42 -11.38 -7.67
CA SER A 108 17.40 -12.28 -7.07
C SER A 108 18.45 -11.48 -6.27
N ASN A 109 18.98 -12.09 -5.24
CA ASN A 109 20.03 -11.50 -4.41
C ASN A 109 20.81 -12.63 -3.72
N ASP A 110 22.14 -12.48 -3.67
CA ASP A 110 23.04 -13.50 -3.10
C ASP A 110 23.03 -13.54 -1.56
N LYS A 111 22.63 -12.45 -0.92
CA LYS A 111 22.60 -12.35 0.54
C LYS A 111 21.16 -12.42 1.03
N HIS A 112 20.90 -13.29 2.02
CA HIS A 112 19.60 -13.32 2.68
C HIS A 112 19.29 -12.02 3.41
N PHE A 113 17.99 -11.73 3.51
CA PHE A 113 17.45 -10.64 4.29
C PHE A 113 17.04 -11.12 5.69
N ASP A 114 17.12 -10.22 6.68
CA ASP A 114 16.56 -10.46 8.02
C ASP A 114 15.04 -10.34 8.04
N ALA A 115 14.50 -9.51 7.15
CA ALA A 115 13.06 -9.36 6.98
C ALA A 115 12.69 -8.99 5.54
N ALA A 116 11.44 -9.29 5.18
CA ALA A 116 10.79 -8.76 3.99
C ALA A 116 9.47 -8.09 4.36
N VAL A 117 9.23 -6.91 3.80
CA VAL A 117 8.07 -6.09 4.07
C VAL A 117 7.38 -5.65 2.78
N GLY A 118 6.12 -5.24 2.91
CA GLY A 118 5.40 -4.57 1.83
C GLY A 118 4.12 -3.95 2.37
N ARG A 119 3.66 -2.88 1.71
CA ARG A 119 2.38 -2.24 2.01
C ARG A 119 1.66 -1.87 0.73
N TYR A 120 0.41 -2.33 0.59
CA TYR A 120 -0.41 -2.10 -0.60
C TYR A 120 0.26 -2.59 -1.90
N ILE A 121 0.86 -3.78 -1.87
CA ILE A 121 1.52 -4.39 -3.03
C ILE A 121 0.86 -5.69 -3.48
N LEU A 122 0.54 -6.59 -2.57
CA LEU A 122 0.00 -7.91 -2.91
C LEU A 122 -1.37 -7.82 -3.59
N GLN A 123 -2.16 -6.80 -3.26
CA GLN A 123 -3.47 -6.53 -3.87
C GLN A 123 -3.41 -6.28 -5.39
N PHE A 124 -2.26 -5.89 -5.93
CA PHE A 124 -2.05 -5.61 -7.36
C PHE A 124 -1.42 -6.77 -8.12
N LEU A 125 -1.03 -7.83 -7.44
CA LEU A 125 -0.31 -8.94 -8.04
C LEU A 125 -1.27 -10.03 -8.51
N PRO A 126 -1.05 -10.59 -9.72
CA PRO A 126 -1.89 -11.68 -10.24
C PRO A 126 -1.72 -12.98 -9.44
N ASP A 127 -0.53 -13.22 -8.89
CA ASP A 127 -0.22 -14.39 -8.05
C ASP A 127 0.57 -13.95 -6.79
N PRO A 128 -0.12 -13.43 -5.76
CA PRO A 128 0.51 -13.01 -4.52
C PRO A 128 1.13 -14.18 -3.75
N VAL A 129 0.62 -15.41 -3.93
CA VAL A 129 1.14 -16.62 -3.27
C VAL A 129 2.52 -16.96 -3.81
N ALA A 130 2.69 -17.02 -5.13
CA ALA A 130 3.99 -17.30 -5.75
C ALA A 130 5.03 -16.24 -5.39
N VAL A 131 4.63 -14.95 -5.39
CA VAL A 131 5.50 -13.84 -4.98
C VAL A 131 5.91 -14.00 -3.53
N LEU A 132 4.97 -14.24 -2.61
CA LEU A 132 5.28 -14.38 -1.20
C LEU A 132 6.19 -15.59 -0.92
N ARG A 133 6.01 -16.70 -1.64
CA ARG A 133 6.90 -17.87 -1.59
C ARG A 133 8.32 -17.52 -2.06
N SER A 134 8.44 -16.81 -3.17
CA SER A 134 9.75 -16.35 -3.69
C SER A 134 10.46 -15.43 -2.71
N VAL A 135 9.72 -14.51 -2.10
CA VAL A 135 10.24 -13.58 -1.09
C VAL A 135 10.68 -14.32 0.17
N ALA A 136 9.86 -15.27 0.64
CA ALA A 136 10.19 -16.08 1.81
C ALA A 136 11.50 -16.87 1.60
N ALA A 137 11.78 -17.32 0.39
CA ALA A 137 13.05 -17.99 0.07
C ALA A 137 14.27 -17.07 0.27
N LYS A 138 14.12 -15.75 0.11
CA LYS A 138 15.19 -14.75 0.26
C LYS A 138 15.40 -14.27 1.70
N VAL A 139 14.47 -14.57 2.58
CA VAL A 139 14.57 -14.27 4.02
C VAL A 139 15.27 -15.42 4.73
N ARG A 140 16.20 -15.12 5.64
CA ARG A 140 16.86 -16.16 6.45
C ARG A 140 15.88 -16.87 7.39
N THR A 141 16.24 -18.03 7.85
CA THR A 141 15.55 -18.75 8.93
C THR A 141 15.40 -17.83 10.17
N GLY A 142 14.21 -17.82 10.77
CA GLY A 142 13.86 -16.93 11.88
C GLY A 142 13.62 -15.47 11.48
N GLY A 143 13.86 -15.10 10.22
CA GLY A 143 13.62 -13.77 9.69
C GLY A 143 12.13 -13.44 9.59
N ALA A 144 11.77 -12.15 9.59
CA ALA A 144 10.39 -11.69 9.58
C ALA A 144 9.85 -11.56 8.16
N ILE A 145 8.58 -11.93 7.97
CA ILE A 145 7.81 -11.67 6.76
C ILE A 145 6.57 -10.90 7.20
N ALA A 146 6.42 -9.64 6.74
CA ALA A 146 5.46 -8.69 7.30
C ALA A 146 4.83 -7.84 6.21
N PHE A 147 3.52 -8.04 5.97
CA PHE A 147 2.76 -7.33 4.95
C PHE A 147 1.55 -6.61 5.53
N GLN A 148 1.20 -5.48 4.91
CA GLN A 148 0.09 -4.63 5.32
C GLN A 148 -0.73 -4.26 4.09
N GLU A 149 -2.01 -4.69 4.06
CA GLU A 149 -2.89 -4.57 2.89
C GLU A 149 -4.26 -4.01 3.28
N GLY A 150 -4.97 -3.49 2.31
CA GLY A 150 -6.29 -2.91 2.51
C GLY A 150 -7.40 -3.95 2.71
N SER A 151 -8.42 -3.57 3.49
CA SER A 151 -9.73 -4.19 3.48
C SER A 151 -10.79 -3.09 3.34
N TRP A 152 -11.55 -3.14 2.25
CA TRP A 152 -12.51 -2.10 1.88
C TRP A 152 -13.91 -2.35 2.46
N ALA A 153 -14.27 -3.60 2.75
CA ALA A 153 -15.61 -3.94 3.23
C ALA A 153 -16.03 -3.13 4.49
N PRO A 154 -15.21 -3.02 5.55
CA PRO A 154 -15.55 -2.19 6.69
C PRO A 154 -15.67 -0.70 6.34
N PHE A 155 -14.79 -0.20 5.48
CA PHE A 155 -14.80 1.17 5.00
C PHE A 155 -16.09 1.53 4.26
N VAL A 156 -16.50 0.70 3.30
CA VAL A 156 -17.76 0.85 2.56
C VAL A 156 -18.97 0.80 3.50
N LEU A 157 -18.97 -0.13 4.45
CA LEU A 157 -20.09 -0.31 5.37
C LEU A 157 -20.29 0.89 6.30
N LEU A 158 -19.23 1.38 6.89
CA LEU A 158 -19.26 2.47 7.88
C LEU A 158 -19.58 3.84 7.26
N SER A 159 -19.44 3.99 5.95
CA SER A 159 -19.67 5.24 5.23
C SER A 159 -21.09 5.41 4.68
N ARG A 160 -21.96 4.42 4.82
CA ARG A 160 -23.27 4.34 4.11
C ARG A 160 -24.25 5.47 4.45
N HIS A 161 -24.13 6.08 5.61
CA HIS A 161 -25.05 7.15 6.06
C HIS A 161 -24.76 8.50 5.40
N LEU A 162 -23.62 8.69 4.73
CA LEU A 162 -23.22 9.89 4.01
C LEU A 162 -23.36 9.64 2.50
N ARG A 163 -24.28 10.34 1.85
CA ARG A 163 -24.67 10.02 0.44
C ARG A 163 -23.56 10.27 -0.56
N LEU A 164 -22.96 11.45 -0.52
CA LEU A 164 -21.90 11.84 -1.47
C LEU A 164 -20.63 11.04 -1.20
N TRP A 165 -20.27 10.89 0.10
CA TRP A 165 -19.14 10.06 0.52
C TRP A 165 -19.32 8.61 0.07
N SER A 166 -20.49 8.02 0.34
CA SER A 166 -20.80 6.64 -0.04
C SER A 166 -20.75 6.43 -1.56
N ALA A 167 -21.29 7.37 -2.35
CA ALA A 167 -21.21 7.32 -3.81
C ALA A 167 -19.75 7.42 -4.31
N SER A 168 -18.96 8.29 -3.70
CA SER A 168 -17.52 8.45 -4.00
C SER A 168 -16.73 7.17 -3.73
N VAL A 169 -16.96 6.57 -2.56
CA VAL A 169 -16.33 5.31 -2.14
C VAL A 169 -16.77 4.15 -3.04
N ALA A 170 -18.06 4.06 -3.39
CA ALA A 170 -18.59 3.02 -4.27
C ALA A 170 -17.95 3.10 -5.67
N LEU A 171 -17.74 4.29 -6.21
CA LEU A 171 -17.10 4.46 -7.51
C LEU A 171 -15.62 4.06 -7.47
N LEU A 172 -14.88 4.42 -6.42
CA LEU A 172 -13.50 3.97 -6.22
C LEU A 172 -13.41 2.45 -6.11
N HIS A 173 -14.30 1.85 -5.33
CA HIS A 173 -14.38 0.40 -5.13
C HIS A 173 -14.65 -0.33 -6.45
N GLU A 174 -15.66 0.13 -7.21
CA GLU A 174 -16.00 -0.44 -8.52
C GLU A 174 -14.84 -0.32 -9.51
N ALA A 175 -14.19 0.84 -9.57
CA ALA A 175 -13.03 1.07 -10.43
C ALA A 175 -11.87 0.12 -10.06
N GLY A 176 -11.61 -0.08 -8.77
CA GLY A 176 -10.60 -1.00 -8.28
C GLY A 176 -10.87 -2.45 -8.68
N ILE A 177 -12.08 -2.95 -8.43
CA ILE A 177 -12.48 -4.32 -8.80
C ILE A 177 -12.36 -4.55 -10.31
N ARG A 178 -12.91 -3.63 -11.13
CA ARG A 178 -12.86 -3.76 -12.60
C ARG A 178 -11.46 -3.62 -13.18
N SER A 179 -10.54 -3.05 -12.42
CA SER A 179 -9.12 -2.99 -12.77
C SER A 179 -8.32 -4.21 -12.27
N GLY A 180 -8.97 -5.20 -11.67
CA GLY A 180 -8.35 -6.44 -11.20
C GLY A 180 -7.62 -6.31 -9.85
N VAL A 181 -7.88 -5.25 -9.09
CA VAL A 181 -7.30 -5.07 -7.74
C VAL A 181 -8.09 -5.91 -6.73
N ASN A 182 -7.38 -6.67 -5.90
CA ASN A 182 -8.01 -7.37 -4.77
C ASN A 182 -8.16 -6.42 -3.58
N LEU A 183 -9.30 -5.75 -3.50
CA LEU A 183 -9.59 -4.75 -2.45
C LEU A 183 -9.77 -5.36 -1.05
N GLU A 184 -9.90 -6.70 -0.95
CA GLU A 184 -9.94 -7.43 0.31
C GLU A 184 -8.66 -8.24 0.57
N MET A 185 -7.55 -7.85 -0.03
CA MET A 185 -6.26 -8.52 0.15
C MET A 185 -5.86 -8.59 1.63
N GLY A 186 -6.20 -7.57 2.42
CA GLY A 186 -5.94 -7.58 3.86
C GLY A 186 -6.53 -8.81 4.56
N LEU A 187 -7.80 -9.13 4.30
CA LEU A 187 -8.44 -10.33 4.85
C LEU A 187 -7.94 -11.63 4.19
N ALA A 188 -7.47 -11.55 2.94
CA ALA A 188 -6.91 -12.69 2.23
C ALA A 188 -5.48 -13.05 2.70
N LEU A 189 -4.77 -12.16 3.39
CA LEU A 189 -3.37 -12.37 3.81
C LEU A 189 -3.16 -13.69 4.54
N TYR A 190 -4.06 -14.08 5.45
CA TYR A 190 -3.93 -15.35 6.16
C TYR A 190 -3.81 -16.52 5.18
N LYS A 191 -4.74 -16.61 4.24
CA LYS A 191 -4.75 -17.66 3.21
C LYS A 191 -3.50 -17.60 2.33
N VAL A 192 -3.11 -16.40 1.88
CA VAL A 192 -1.93 -16.20 1.03
C VAL A 192 -0.64 -16.67 1.71
N PHE A 193 -0.48 -16.37 3.02
CA PHE A 193 0.65 -16.86 3.80
C PHE A 193 0.66 -18.39 3.92
N GLN A 194 -0.49 -19.02 4.22
CA GLN A 194 -0.60 -20.47 4.34
C GLN A 194 -0.30 -21.18 3.01
N GLU A 195 -0.86 -20.70 1.90
CA GLU A 195 -0.62 -21.25 0.56
C GLU A 195 0.81 -21.02 0.07
N ALA A 196 1.50 -19.99 0.57
CA ALA A 196 2.92 -19.79 0.34
C ALA A 196 3.82 -20.73 1.16
N GLY A 197 3.26 -21.57 2.05
CA GLY A 197 4.01 -22.48 2.91
C GLY A 197 4.58 -21.81 4.17
N LEU A 198 4.04 -20.64 4.54
CA LEU A 198 4.45 -19.94 5.75
C LEU A 198 3.58 -20.36 6.96
N PRO A 199 4.10 -20.24 8.20
CA PRO A 199 3.33 -20.59 9.39
C PRO A 199 2.13 -19.64 9.59
N ALA A 200 1.24 -20.01 10.52
CA ALA A 200 0.12 -19.16 10.91
C ALA A 200 0.59 -17.75 11.29
N THR A 201 -0.01 -16.76 10.66
CA THR A 201 0.32 -15.36 10.86
C THR A 201 -0.35 -14.79 12.11
N ARG A 202 0.34 -13.86 12.78
CA ARG A 202 -0.34 -12.87 13.61
C ARG A 202 -0.97 -11.85 12.70
N MET A 203 -2.18 -11.42 13.03
CA MET A 203 -2.91 -10.42 12.23
C MET A 203 -3.51 -9.35 13.12
N ARG A 204 -3.64 -8.14 12.55
CA ARG A 204 -4.29 -7.01 13.21
C ARG A 204 -4.95 -6.13 12.16
N LEU A 205 -6.21 -5.78 12.38
CA LEU A 205 -6.92 -4.75 11.61
C LEU A 205 -6.91 -3.45 12.40
N GLU A 206 -6.45 -2.38 11.78
CA GLU A 206 -6.53 -1.02 12.31
C GLU A 206 -7.28 -0.12 11.31
N MET A 207 -8.11 0.77 11.84
CA MET A 207 -8.88 1.71 11.02
C MET A 207 -8.94 3.04 11.77
N GLU A 208 -8.49 4.10 11.10
CA GLU A 208 -8.60 5.46 11.62
C GLU A 208 -9.96 6.05 11.27
N LEU A 209 -10.48 6.89 12.14
CA LEU A 209 -11.68 7.70 11.94
C LEU A 209 -11.30 9.17 12.05
N GLY A 210 -11.87 10.02 11.20
CA GLY A 210 -11.60 11.45 11.21
C GLY A 210 -12.70 12.25 10.53
N HIS A 211 -12.64 13.57 10.69
CA HIS A 211 -13.60 14.50 10.11
C HIS A 211 -12.92 15.76 9.53
N GLU A 212 -11.61 15.91 9.79
CA GLU A 212 -10.85 17.09 9.37
C GLU A 212 -10.66 17.11 7.84
N SER A 213 -10.47 18.30 7.28
CA SER A 213 -10.32 18.49 5.84
C SER A 213 -9.17 17.65 5.25
N ASP A 214 -8.04 17.56 5.95
CA ASP A 214 -6.91 16.73 5.51
C ASP A 214 -7.23 15.23 5.57
N PHE A 215 -8.12 14.82 6.47
CA PHE A 215 -8.58 13.43 6.56
C PHE A 215 -9.56 13.11 5.43
N THR A 216 -10.54 13.99 5.16
CA THR A 216 -11.57 13.72 4.13
C THR A 216 -11.05 13.84 2.70
N ARG A 217 -9.98 14.59 2.49
CA ARG A 217 -9.37 14.86 1.18
C ARG A 217 -8.97 13.59 0.41
N TRP A 218 -8.57 12.52 1.10
CA TRP A 218 -8.00 11.36 0.42
C TRP A 218 -8.96 10.72 -0.59
N VAL A 219 -10.27 10.76 -0.36
CA VAL A 219 -11.28 10.21 -1.29
C VAL A 219 -11.32 11.01 -2.57
N SER A 220 -11.37 12.33 -2.50
CA SER A 220 -11.34 13.20 -3.69
C SER A 220 -10.01 13.11 -4.43
N ASP A 221 -8.89 13.06 -3.72
CA ASP A 221 -7.56 12.89 -4.31
C ASP A 221 -7.44 11.53 -5.02
N ALA A 222 -7.94 10.45 -4.40
CA ALA A 222 -7.95 9.12 -5.01
C ALA A 222 -8.84 9.08 -6.26
N LEU A 223 -10.04 9.69 -6.22
CA LEU A 223 -10.92 9.78 -7.39
C LEU A 223 -10.26 10.53 -8.54
N LYS A 224 -9.63 11.68 -8.27
CA LYS A 224 -8.88 12.43 -9.29
C LYS A 224 -7.77 11.59 -9.91
N SER A 225 -7.06 10.81 -9.10
CA SER A 225 -5.97 9.93 -9.57
C SER A 225 -6.46 8.78 -10.45
N VAL A 226 -7.59 8.15 -10.09
CA VAL A 226 -8.14 7.02 -10.86
C VAL A 226 -9.13 7.46 -11.94
N PHE A 227 -9.41 8.74 -12.09
CA PHE A 227 -10.43 9.25 -13.01
C PHE A 227 -10.22 8.86 -14.48
N PRO A 228 -8.99 8.88 -15.03
CA PRO A 228 -8.73 8.36 -16.37
C PRO A 228 -9.16 6.90 -16.55
N GLN A 229 -8.97 6.08 -15.50
CA GLN A 229 -9.41 4.68 -15.53
C GLN A 229 -10.93 4.54 -15.40
N ILE A 230 -11.59 5.38 -14.59
CA ILE A 230 -13.05 5.46 -14.49
C ILE A 230 -13.67 5.74 -15.87
N GLN A 231 -13.09 6.70 -16.60
CA GLN A 231 -13.51 7.03 -17.98
C GLN A 231 -13.29 5.86 -18.95
N LYS A 232 -12.11 5.23 -18.91
CA LYS A 232 -11.79 4.07 -19.75
C LYS A 232 -12.73 2.88 -19.49
N LEU A 233 -13.17 2.69 -18.27
CA LEU A 233 -14.11 1.64 -17.85
C LEU A 233 -15.58 2.03 -18.08
N ASN A 234 -15.86 3.22 -18.60
CA ASN A 234 -17.21 3.77 -18.80
C ASN A 234 -18.07 3.72 -17.52
N LEU A 235 -17.47 3.99 -16.34
CA LEU A 235 -18.19 4.03 -15.08
C LEU A 235 -18.93 5.37 -14.92
N SER A 236 -20.19 5.29 -14.49
CA SER A 236 -20.99 6.51 -14.24
C SER A 236 -20.47 7.24 -12.99
N HIS A 237 -20.17 8.51 -13.15
CA HIS A 237 -19.74 9.41 -12.09
C HIS A 237 -20.67 10.60 -11.88
N GLN A 238 -21.86 10.57 -12.49
CA GLN A 238 -22.84 11.66 -12.44
C GLN A 238 -23.26 12.02 -11.00
N ALA A 239 -23.34 11.03 -10.11
CA ALA A 239 -23.69 11.24 -8.70
C ALA A 239 -22.66 12.12 -7.96
N LEU A 240 -21.42 12.23 -8.45
CA LEU A 240 -20.37 13.02 -7.84
C LEU A 240 -20.41 14.49 -8.26
N GLY A 241 -21.05 14.82 -9.40
CA GLY A 241 -21.04 16.16 -9.98
C GLY A 241 -19.62 16.62 -10.35
N ASP A 242 -19.32 17.89 -10.14
CA ASP A 242 -18.01 18.48 -10.43
C ASP A 242 -16.94 17.96 -9.46
N LEU A 243 -15.86 17.40 -10.02
CA LEU A 243 -14.74 16.84 -9.25
C LEU A 243 -13.83 17.94 -8.65
N ASP A 244 -13.83 19.14 -9.19
CA ASP A 244 -13.00 20.22 -8.67
C ASP A 244 -13.52 20.74 -7.33
N THR A 245 -14.85 20.73 -7.16
CA THR A 245 -15.53 21.10 -5.90
C THR A 245 -15.80 19.91 -4.98
N LEU A 246 -15.47 18.68 -5.40
CA LEU A 246 -15.82 17.46 -4.67
C LEU A 246 -15.28 17.44 -3.23
N GLN A 247 -14.04 17.91 -3.03
CA GLN A 247 -13.41 17.95 -1.69
C GLN A 247 -14.23 18.81 -0.71
N GLU A 248 -14.62 20.00 -1.13
CA GLU A 248 -15.37 20.92 -0.29
C GLU A 248 -16.75 20.36 0.05
N ARG A 249 -17.43 19.73 -0.92
CA ARG A 249 -18.74 19.10 -0.75
C ARG A 249 -18.69 17.88 0.18
N LEU A 250 -17.66 17.02 0.07
CA LEU A 250 -17.45 15.91 0.99
C LEU A 250 -17.20 16.40 2.41
N GLN A 251 -16.36 17.42 2.57
CA GLN A 251 -16.11 18.05 3.86
C GLN A 251 -17.39 18.65 4.45
N SER A 252 -18.19 19.37 3.65
CA SER A 252 -19.46 19.94 4.07
C SER A 252 -20.48 18.88 4.48
N GLU A 253 -20.56 17.77 3.76
CA GLU A 253 -21.45 16.65 4.10
C GLU A 253 -21.07 16.05 5.45
N VAL A 254 -19.79 15.78 5.70
CA VAL A 254 -19.29 15.23 6.97
C VAL A 254 -19.59 16.21 8.13
N ALA A 255 -19.26 17.49 7.95
CA ALA A 255 -19.47 18.53 8.98
C ALA A 255 -20.95 18.74 9.29
N SER A 256 -21.82 18.88 8.26
CA SER A 256 -23.26 19.11 8.45
C SER A 256 -23.99 17.93 9.07
N SER A 257 -23.45 16.72 8.88
CA SER A 257 -23.98 15.48 9.47
C SER A 257 -23.46 15.22 10.87
N ASN A 258 -22.61 16.11 11.42
CA ASN A 258 -21.92 15.92 12.70
C ASN A 258 -21.31 14.51 12.82
N SER A 259 -20.60 14.07 11.78
CA SER A 259 -20.15 12.69 11.62
C SER A 259 -18.64 12.60 11.47
N VAL A 260 -18.15 11.39 11.54
CA VAL A 260 -16.78 11.00 11.18
C VAL A 260 -16.81 10.01 10.04
N VAL A 261 -15.73 9.94 9.29
CA VAL A 261 -15.56 8.97 8.21
C VAL A 261 -14.35 8.07 8.49
N PRO A 262 -14.40 6.80 8.07
CA PRO A 262 -13.26 5.89 8.22
C PRO A 262 -12.21 6.12 7.13
N TRP A 263 -10.97 5.71 7.42
CA TRP A 263 -9.98 5.35 6.41
C TRP A 263 -10.18 3.90 5.99
N ILE A 264 -9.54 3.46 4.89
CA ILE A 264 -9.52 2.05 4.50
C ILE A 264 -8.95 1.23 5.66
N GLY A 265 -9.60 0.12 6.00
CA GLY A 265 -9.09 -0.82 7.00
C GLY A 265 -7.73 -1.34 6.60
N LEU A 266 -6.74 -1.22 7.47
CA LEU A 266 -5.37 -1.62 7.22
C LEU A 266 -5.08 -2.91 8.00
N VAL A 267 -4.99 -4.02 7.26
CA VAL A 267 -4.71 -5.34 7.84
C VAL A 267 -3.22 -5.61 7.78
N ALA A 268 -2.59 -5.76 8.92
CA ALA A 268 -1.23 -6.22 9.08
C ALA A 268 -1.20 -7.73 9.31
N ALA A 269 -0.29 -8.44 8.62
CA ALA A 269 -0.04 -9.87 8.83
C ALA A 269 1.46 -10.14 8.86
N TRP A 270 1.94 -10.91 9.84
CA TRP A 270 3.36 -11.25 9.96
C TRP A 270 3.60 -12.61 10.58
N CYS A 271 4.72 -13.20 10.20
CA CYS A 271 5.24 -14.42 10.81
C CYS A 271 6.78 -14.41 10.83
N ARG A 272 7.36 -15.42 11.45
CA ARG A 272 8.78 -15.74 11.33
C ARG A 272 8.95 -16.93 10.40
N LYS A 273 9.92 -16.86 9.47
CA LYS A 273 10.27 -18.00 8.63
C LYS A 273 10.73 -19.18 9.52
N PRO A 274 10.11 -20.37 9.41
CA PRO A 274 10.48 -21.50 10.24
C PRO A 274 11.88 -22.01 9.94
N SER A 275 12.46 -22.72 10.90
CA SER A 275 13.58 -23.63 10.65
C SER A 275 13.04 -24.86 9.92
N HIS A 276 13.61 -25.23 8.81
CA HIS A 276 13.31 -26.49 8.15
C HIS A 276 13.92 -27.65 8.92
#